data_56363a1fc3c84c9304f2ee72f34ab1c1
#
_entry.id   56363a1fc3c84c9304f2ee72f34ab1c1
#
_cell.length_a   1.000
_cell.length_b   1.000
_cell.length_c   1.000
_cell.angle_alpha   90.00
_cell.angle_beta   90.00
_cell.angle_gamma   90.00
#
_symmetry.space_group_name_H-M   'P 1'
#
loop_
_entity.id
_entity.type
_entity.pdbx_description
1 polymer ?
#
loop_
_entity_poly.entity_id
_entity_poly.type
_entity_poly.pdbx_seq_one_letter_code
_entity_poly.pdbx_strand_id
1 'polypeptide(L)'
;MMRVCHNDTCPVGVATQNKDLRALFRGKAQHVVNFMYFIAEELREILASLGLETVEELVGRTDLLQRSTQLKPNSKAASLQIERLI
;
A
#
# COMPACT_ATOMS: atom_id res chain seq x y z
N MET A 1 -8.04 -10.58 -3.87
CA MET A 1 -8.67 -11.73 -4.56
C MET A 1 -8.84 -11.42 -6.04
N MET A 2 -8.62 -12.42 -6.89
CA MET A 2 -8.72 -12.30 -8.35
C MET A 2 -10.08 -12.81 -8.86
N ARG A 3 -11.17 -12.19 -8.42
CA ARG A 3 -12.57 -12.47 -8.80
C ARG A 3 -13.16 -13.77 -8.21
N VAL A 4 -12.71 -14.93 -8.65
CA VAL A 4 -13.30 -16.24 -8.31
C VAL A 4 -12.33 -17.15 -7.54
N CYS A 5 -11.47 -16.58 -6.74
CA CYS A 5 -10.46 -17.33 -5.98
C CYS A 5 -11.06 -18.41 -5.07
N HIS A 6 -12.26 -18.21 -4.57
CA HIS A 6 -12.99 -19.17 -3.73
C HIS A 6 -13.37 -20.46 -4.47
N ASN A 7 -13.36 -20.47 -5.81
CA ASN A 7 -13.67 -21.62 -6.64
C ASN A 7 -12.41 -22.37 -7.10
N ASP A 8 -11.24 -22.01 -6.60
CA ASP A 8 -9.95 -22.58 -7.05
C ASP A 8 -9.68 -22.40 -8.56
N THR A 9 -10.24 -21.37 -9.17
CA THR A 9 -10.22 -21.09 -10.62
C THR A 9 -9.56 -19.76 -10.96
N CYS A 10 -8.52 -19.36 -10.20
CA CYS A 10 -7.81 -18.11 -10.46
C CYS A 10 -7.22 -18.08 -11.88
N PRO A 11 -7.66 -17.17 -12.77
CA PRO A 11 -7.23 -17.17 -14.16
C PRO A 11 -5.76 -16.79 -14.37
N VAL A 12 -5.13 -16.14 -13.39
CA VAL A 12 -3.70 -15.79 -13.43
C VAL A 12 -2.82 -16.80 -12.69
N GLY A 13 -3.40 -17.82 -12.09
CA GLY A 13 -2.67 -18.92 -11.48
C GLY A 13 -2.07 -18.66 -10.11
N VAL A 14 -2.32 -17.49 -9.48
CA VAL A 14 -1.70 -17.09 -8.21
C VAL A 14 -2.46 -17.65 -6.99
N ALA A 15 -3.78 -17.71 -7.06
CA ALA A 15 -4.66 -18.13 -5.96
C ALA A 15 -5.42 -19.41 -6.32
N THR A 16 -4.71 -20.47 -6.69
CA THR A 16 -5.27 -21.76 -7.07
C THR A 16 -4.30 -22.89 -6.79
N GLN A 17 -4.82 -24.08 -6.51
CA GLN A 17 -4.06 -25.34 -6.43
C GLN A 17 -4.12 -26.13 -7.75
N ASN A 18 -4.92 -25.70 -8.71
CA ASN A 18 -4.99 -26.36 -10.03
C ASN A 18 -3.65 -26.20 -10.75
N LYS A 19 -3.05 -27.34 -11.16
CA LYS A 19 -1.71 -27.38 -11.75
C LYS A 19 -1.64 -26.62 -13.08
N ASP A 20 -2.66 -26.73 -13.91
CA ASP A 20 -2.70 -26.08 -15.22
C ASP A 20 -2.81 -24.55 -15.08
N LEU A 21 -3.62 -24.08 -14.13
CA LEU A 21 -3.75 -22.66 -13.85
C LEU A 21 -2.50 -22.10 -13.17
N ARG A 22 -1.87 -22.85 -12.26
CA ARG A 22 -0.60 -22.43 -11.63
C ARG A 22 0.53 -22.26 -12.65
N ALA A 23 0.53 -23.01 -13.73
CA ALA A 23 1.50 -22.87 -14.80
C ALA A 23 1.41 -21.53 -15.53
N LEU A 24 0.28 -20.83 -15.43
CA LEU A 24 0.07 -19.48 -16.01
C LEU A 24 0.71 -18.38 -15.18
N PHE A 25 1.02 -18.66 -13.90
CA PHE A 25 1.58 -17.64 -13.02
C PHE A 25 3.03 -17.30 -13.41
N ARG A 26 3.26 -16.05 -13.72
CA ARG A 26 4.57 -15.52 -14.16
C ARG A 26 5.31 -14.73 -13.10
N GLY A 27 4.73 -14.61 -11.91
CA GLY A 27 5.36 -13.91 -10.78
C GLY A 27 6.57 -14.65 -10.25
N LYS A 28 7.52 -13.91 -9.70
CA LYS A 28 8.71 -14.45 -9.04
C LYS A 28 8.83 -13.84 -7.65
N ALA A 29 9.41 -14.56 -6.70
CA ALA A 29 9.68 -14.05 -5.36
C ALA A 29 10.49 -12.76 -5.41
N GLN A 30 11.42 -12.63 -6.35
CA GLN A 30 12.24 -11.44 -6.52
C GLN A 30 11.41 -10.19 -6.84
N HIS A 31 10.27 -10.33 -7.52
CA HIS A 31 9.38 -9.19 -7.78
C HIS A 31 8.81 -8.60 -6.48
N VAL A 32 8.45 -9.45 -5.53
CA VAL A 32 7.97 -9.02 -4.20
C VAL A 32 9.09 -8.36 -3.42
N VAL A 33 10.28 -8.95 -3.42
CA VAL A 33 11.46 -8.38 -2.76
C VAL A 33 11.76 -6.98 -3.31
N ASN A 34 11.81 -6.83 -4.62
CA ASN A 34 12.07 -5.54 -5.27
C ASN A 34 10.99 -4.51 -4.92
N PHE A 35 9.73 -4.92 -4.93
CA PHE A 35 8.63 -4.04 -4.55
C PHE A 35 8.77 -3.51 -3.12
N MET A 36 9.16 -4.37 -2.18
CA MET A 36 9.38 -3.94 -0.79
C MET A 36 10.58 -3.01 -0.66
N TYR A 37 11.65 -3.21 -1.43
CA TYR A 37 12.77 -2.26 -1.49
C TYR A 37 12.33 -0.89 -2.02
N PHE A 38 11.49 -0.84 -3.06
CA PHE A 38 10.98 0.42 -3.59
C PHE A 38 10.11 1.17 -2.57
N ILE A 39 9.24 0.46 -1.84
CA ILE A 39 8.45 1.05 -0.75
C ILE A 39 9.36 1.60 0.34
N ALA A 40 10.38 0.85 0.74
CA ALA A 40 11.32 1.28 1.77
C ALA A 40 12.08 2.54 1.34
N GLU A 41 12.48 2.62 0.07
CA GLU A 41 13.18 3.79 -0.46
C GLU A 41 12.27 5.03 -0.48
N GLU A 42 11.03 4.90 -0.94
CA GLU A 42 10.04 5.97 -0.90
C GLU A 42 9.80 6.46 0.54
N LEU A 43 9.69 5.54 1.50
CA LEU A 43 9.56 5.88 2.91
C LEU A 43 10.78 6.66 3.42
N ARG A 44 11.99 6.26 3.04
CA ARG A 44 13.23 6.96 3.41
C ARG A 44 13.25 8.40 2.88
N GLU A 45 12.81 8.60 1.65
CA GLU A 45 12.70 9.95 1.06
C GLU A 45 11.71 10.81 1.84
N ILE A 46 10.56 10.25 2.25
CA ILE A 46 9.57 10.94 3.06
C ILE A 46 10.16 11.32 4.43
N LEU A 47 10.81 10.36 5.12
CA LEU A 47 11.46 10.62 6.42
C LEU A 47 12.49 11.73 6.30
N ALA A 48 13.34 11.68 5.26
CA ALA A 48 14.35 12.70 5.01
C ALA A 48 13.72 14.09 4.78
N SER A 49 12.61 14.15 4.04
CA SER A 49 11.90 15.41 3.79
C SER A 49 11.30 16.01 5.08
N LEU A 50 10.98 15.16 6.06
CA LEU A 50 10.49 15.56 7.37
C LEU A 50 11.61 15.82 8.40
N GLY A 51 12.86 15.58 8.02
CA GLY A 51 14.01 15.72 8.93
C GLY A 51 14.10 14.61 9.97
N LEU A 52 13.55 13.43 9.68
CA LEU A 52 13.56 12.26 10.56
C LEU A 52 14.54 11.20 10.04
N GLU A 53 15.21 10.50 10.96
CA GLU A 53 16.18 9.47 10.62
C GLU A 53 15.57 8.06 10.65
N THR A 54 14.57 7.84 11.48
CA THR A 54 13.99 6.52 11.71
C THR A 54 12.47 6.54 11.66
N VAL A 55 11.87 5.37 11.40
CA VAL A 55 10.41 5.20 11.42
C VAL A 55 9.86 5.37 12.84
N GLU A 56 10.61 4.94 13.85
CA GLU A 56 10.23 5.08 15.26
C GLU A 56 10.04 6.54 15.66
N GLU A 57 10.85 7.45 15.13
CA GLU A 57 10.68 8.89 15.34
C GLU A 57 9.40 9.45 14.70
N LEU A 58 8.90 8.81 13.64
CA LEU A 58 7.67 9.21 12.96
C LEU A 58 6.41 8.74 13.70
N VAL A 59 6.49 7.60 14.37
CA VAL A 59 5.33 6.99 15.04
C VAL A 59 4.77 7.95 16.10
N GLY A 60 3.47 8.23 15.99
CA GLY A 60 2.76 9.14 16.91
C GLY A 60 2.94 10.63 16.62
N ARG A 61 3.68 11.01 15.58
CA ARG A 61 3.90 12.41 15.19
C ARG A 61 2.71 12.98 14.41
N THR A 62 1.57 13.11 15.09
CA THR A 62 0.34 13.65 14.51
C THR A 62 0.46 15.13 14.14
N ASP A 63 1.40 15.84 14.74
CA ASP A 63 1.76 17.22 14.44
C ASP A 63 2.26 17.41 12.99
N LEU A 64 2.76 16.34 12.36
CA LEU A 64 3.21 16.32 10.97
C LEU A 64 2.08 16.08 9.96
N LEU A 65 0.87 15.85 10.42
CA LEU A 65 -0.28 15.56 9.57
C LEU A 65 -1.17 16.81 9.43
N GLN A 66 -1.58 17.08 8.21
CA GLN A 66 -2.56 18.12 7.93
C GLN A 66 -3.51 17.70 6.82
N ARG A 67 -4.70 18.24 6.82
CA ARG A 67 -5.66 18.02 5.74
C ARG A 67 -5.12 18.62 4.44
N SER A 68 -5.23 17.87 3.34
CA SER A 68 -4.87 18.40 2.03
C SER A 68 -5.77 19.58 1.65
N THR A 69 -5.16 20.67 1.21
CA THR A 69 -5.86 21.87 0.70
C THR A 69 -6.41 21.68 -0.71
N GLN A 70 -6.01 20.60 -1.40
CA GLN A 70 -6.43 20.32 -2.78
C GLN A 70 -7.74 19.52 -2.87
N LEU A 71 -8.42 19.28 -1.76
CA LEU A 71 -9.69 18.56 -1.73
C LEU A 71 -10.79 19.39 -2.39
N LYS A 72 -11.53 18.77 -3.31
CA LYS A 72 -12.71 19.43 -3.91
C LYS A 72 -13.76 19.69 -2.82
N PRO A 73 -14.31 20.90 -2.73
CA PRO A 73 -15.42 21.19 -1.84
C PRO A 73 -16.56 20.20 -2.06
N ASN A 74 -17.19 19.77 -0.98
CA ASN A 74 -18.31 18.79 -1.00
C ASN A 74 -17.95 17.37 -1.47
N SER A 75 -16.66 17.02 -1.60
CA SER A 75 -16.26 15.64 -1.84
C SER A 75 -16.38 14.81 -0.55
N LYS A 76 -16.54 13.50 -0.67
CA LYS A 76 -16.51 12.58 0.48
C LYS A 76 -15.19 12.70 1.27
N ALA A 77 -14.08 12.93 0.57
CA ALA A 77 -12.79 13.15 1.21
C ALA A 77 -12.77 14.44 2.06
N ALA A 78 -13.45 15.50 1.62
CA ALA A 78 -13.56 16.75 2.38
C ALA A 78 -14.43 16.62 3.65
N SER A 79 -15.33 15.63 3.69
CA SER A 79 -16.18 15.38 4.86
C SER A 79 -15.49 14.53 5.95
N LEU A 80 -14.30 13.99 5.69
CA LEU A 80 -13.55 13.22 6.69
C LEU A 80 -13.04 14.14 7.80
N GLN A 81 -13.32 13.74 9.04
CA GLN A 81 -12.84 14.44 10.24
C GLN A 81 -11.51 13.80 10.68
N ILE A 82 -10.43 14.20 10.03
CA ILE A 82 -9.08 13.66 10.32
C ILE A 82 -8.71 13.92 11.77
N GLU A 83 -9.14 15.04 12.34
CA GLU A 83 -8.87 15.45 13.73
C GLU A 83 -9.38 14.44 14.77
N ARG A 84 -10.25 13.51 14.38
CA ARG A 84 -10.72 12.41 15.22
C ARG A 84 -9.83 11.18 15.18
N LEU A 85 -8.92 11.12 14.22
CA LEU A 85 -8.02 9.99 13.99
C LEU A 85 -6.63 10.23 14.53
N ILE A 86 -6.31 11.48 14.82
CA ILE A 86 -5.00 11.94 15.28
C ILE A 86 -5.07 12.56 16.68
#